data_e0990118fcff3e230ac84ea56400e6b0
#
_entry.id   e0990118fcff3e230ac84ea56400e6b0
#
_cell.length_a   1.000
_cell.length_b   1.000
_cell.length_c   1.000
_cell.angle_alpha   90.00
_cell.angle_beta   90.00
_cell.angle_gamma   90.00
#
_symmetry.space_group_name_H-M   'P 1'
#
loop_
_entity.id
_entity.type
_entity.pdbx_description
1 polymer ?
#
loop_
_entity_poly.entity_id
_entity_poly.type
_entity_poly.pdbx_seq_one_letter_code
_entity_poly.pdbx_strand_id
1 'polypeptide(L)'
;MKNKFGFITALLLGGMVSQAAARPLNVVATTPELGSLAAAIGGRHVKVRTITSGREDPHFLQARPTFTVMARDADLWIRMGMDLEVGWEPLLIEGSRNARIRVGEPGHFDGGAFIAHALEVPDATATRAMGDVHAAGNPHYMLDPLNARQIAIALAARLKTLDAANAAHYDDSLKAFLARLDKAMFGEALVQKLGVENLWTAAKEGTLDSLLADKGASASVGGWMGSMAAFKGKPVITFHKSWTYLAHRFGFRIVAQLEPLPGVPPSPAHLARVVEIAKAQNVKLVLKEPFYPARPATLIEKQAGSRVAVVNSYATDASADGYFNWMDSVVAAFANP
;
A
#
# COMPACT_ATOMS: atom_id res chain seq x y z
N MET A 1 -66.85 56.17 -15.65
CA MET A 1 -65.65 55.46 -16.16
C MET A 1 -64.83 55.10 -14.96
N LYS A 2 -64.79 53.80 -14.53
CA LYS A 2 -64.05 53.29 -13.40
C LYS A 2 -63.13 52.21 -13.89
N ASN A 3 -61.80 52.51 -13.99
CA ASN A 3 -60.75 51.54 -14.32
C ASN A 3 -60.46 50.68 -13.09
N LYS A 4 -60.62 49.36 -13.21
CA LYS A 4 -60.15 48.38 -12.24
C LYS A 4 -58.83 47.83 -12.75
N PHE A 5 -57.74 48.16 -12.07
CA PHE A 5 -56.41 47.46 -12.24
C PHE A 5 -56.44 46.18 -11.41
N GLY A 6 -56.41 45.06 -12.10
CA GLY A 6 -56.20 43.77 -11.46
C GLY A 6 -54.70 43.49 -11.26
N PHE A 7 -54.22 43.28 -10.04
CA PHE A 7 -52.91 42.82 -9.69
C PHE A 7 -52.84 41.30 -9.88
N ILE A 8 -52.02 40.80 -10.81
CA ILE A 8 -51.73 39.39 -10.93
C ILE A 8 -50.48 39.12 -10.08
N THR A 9 -50.68 38.47 -8.95
CA THR A 9 -49.59 37.97 -8.08
C THR A 9 -49.08 36.65 -8.68
N ALA A 10 -47.92 36.67 -9.33
CA ALA A 10 -47.22 35.46 -9.79
C ALA A 10 -46.58 34.76 -8.59
N LEU A 11 -47.11 33.61 -8.22
CA LEU A 11 -46.53 32.72 -7.21
C LEU A 11 -45.40 31.94 -7.84
N LEU A 12 -44.15 32.33 -7.54
CA LEU A 12 -42.95 31.56 -7.88
C LEU A 12 -42.87 30.34 -6.94
N LEU A 13 -43.35 29.18 -7.40
CA LEU A 13 -43.04 27.90 -6.76
C LEU A 13 -41.58 27.57 -7.05
N GLY A 14 -40.69 27.91 -6.11
CA GLY A 14 -39.34 27.42 -6.07
C GLY A 14 -39.37 25.90 -5.81
N GLY A 15 -39.28 25.08 -6.86
CA GLY A 15 -39.11 23.66 -6.73
C GLY A 15 -37.74 23.36 -6.08
N MET A 16 -37.76 22.97 -4.79
CA MET A 16 -36.66 22.31 -4.16
C MET A 16 -36.45 20.97 -4.90
N VAL A 17 -35.50 20.93 -5.85
CA VAL A 17 -35.02 19.67 -6.38
C VAL A 17 -34.27 19.00 -5.23
N SER A 18 -34.95 18.09 -4.53
CA SER A 18 -34.30 17.17 -3.60
C SER A 18 -33.30 16.37 -4.41
N GLN A 19 -32.01 16.71 -4.31
CA GLN A 19 -30.94 15.88 -4.82
C GLN A 19 -30.99 14.57 -4.03
N ALA A 20 -31.56 13.52 -4.64
CA ALA A 20 -31.49 12.19 -4.09
C ALA A 20 -30.01 11.90 -3.82
N ALA A 21 -29.65 11.64 -2.55
CA ALA A 21 -28.27 11.31 -2.18
C ALA A 21 -27.81 10.13 -3.04
N ALA A 22 -26.78 10.36 -3.86
CA ALA A 22 -26.22 9.30 -4.67
C ALA A 22 -25.76 8.16 -3.75
N ARG A 23 -26.00 6.91 -4.14
CA ARG A 23 -25.51 5.77 -3.35
C ARG A 23 -23.98 5.81 -3.25
N PRO A 24 -23.40 5.31 -2.16
CA PRO A 24 -21.96 5.15 -2.09
C PRO A 24 -21.40 4.29 -3.24
N LEU A 25 -20.23 4.64 -3.75
CA LEU A 25 -19.53 3.81 -4.76
C LEU A 25 -19.14 2.47 -4.14
N ASN A 26 -19.42 1.37 -4.84
CA ASN A 26 -18.91 0.06 -4.48
C ASN A 26 -17.45 -0.05 -4.93
N VAL A 27 -16.54 -0.02 -3.99
CA VAL A 27 -15.09 -0.15 -4.24
C VAL A 27 -14.65 -1.57 -3.88
N VAL A 28 -13.97 -2.23 -4.78
CA VAL A 28 -13.33 -3.53 -4.54
C VAL A 28 -11.83 -3.36 -4.71
N ALA A 29 -11.08 -3.58 -3.64
CA ALA A 29 -9.61 -3.57 -3.68
C ALA A 29 -9.08 -5.01 -3.62
N THR A 30 -8.00 -5.28 -4.33
CA THR A 30 -7.37 -6.61 -4.30
C THR A 30 -6.73 -6.90 -2.96
N THR A 31 -6.18 -5.88 -2.28
CA THR A 31 -5.51 -5.99 -0.99
C THR A 31 -6.08 -5.00 0.04
N PRO A 32 -5.99 -5.32 1.35
CA PRO A 32 -6.55 -4.47 2.40
C PRO A 32 -5.91 -3.08 2.51
N GLU A 33 -4.60 -2.92 2.26
CA GLU A 33 -3.93 -1.62 2.31
C GLU A 33 -4.44 -0.66 1.23
N LEU A 34 -4.72 -1.15 0.02
CA LEU A 34 -5.39 -0.36 -1.03
C LEU A 34 -6.83 -0.04 -0.64
N GLY A 35 -7.51 -1.02 -0.05
CA GLY A 35 -8.85 -0.82 0.52
C GLY A 35 -8.87 0.26 1.61
N SER A 36 -7.85 0.27 2.47
CA SER A 36 -7.70 1.28 3.53
C SER A 36 -7.53 2.69 2.96
N LEU A 37 -6.71 2.87 1.92
CA LEU A 37 -6.61 4.17 1.25
C LEU A 37 -7.96 4.61 0.68
N ALA A 38 -8.67 3.69 0.03
CA ALA A 38 -9.99 3.98 -0.51
C ALA A 38 -10.99 4.37 0.59
N ALA A 39 -10.98 3.68 1.72
CA ALA A 39 -11.83 4.00 2.87
C ALA A 39 -11.48 5.34 3.50
N ALA A 40 -10.18 5.63 3.65
CA ALA A 40 -9.71 6.89 4.24
C ALA A 40 -10.09 8.12 3.38
N ILE A 41 -10.00 8.00 2.05
CA ILE A 41 -10.30 9.10 1.13
C ILE A 41 -11.79 9.18 0.83
N GLY A 42 -12.42 8.03 0.61
CA GLY A 42 -13.83 7.94 0.21
C GLY A 42 -14.81 8.21 1.33
N GLY A 43 -14.46 7.89 2.57
CA GLY A 43 -15.33 8.05 3.75
C GLY A 43 -16.68 7.39 3.53
N ARG A 44 -17.75 8.11 3.89
CA ARG A 44 -19.13 7.64 3.72
C ARG A 44 -19.62 7.49 2.27
N HIS A 45 -18.86 8.03 1.31
CA HIS A 45 -19.22 8.00 -0.11
C HIS A 45 -18.71 6.75 -0.84
N VAL A 46 -18.03 5.85 -0.14
CA VAL A 46 -17.59 4.56 -0.66
C VAL A 46 -17.99 3.41 0.26
N LYS A 47 -18.21 2.24 -0.34
CA LYS A 47 -18.35 0.98 0.38
C LYS A 47 -17.24 0.07 -0.08
N VAL A 48 -16.21 -0.10 0.76
CA VAL A 48 -15.01 -0.85 0.43
C VAL A 48 -15.18 -2.33 0.80
N ARG A 49 -14.75 -3.20 -0.09
CA ARG A 49 -14.55 -4.65 0.13
C ARG A 49 -13.19 -5.03 -0.43
N THR A 50 -12.57 -6.06 0.13
CA THR A 50 -11.28 -6.57 -0.33
C THR A 50 -11.37 -8.01 -0.79
N ILE A 51 -10.53 -8.38 -1.74
CA ILE A 51 -10.44 -9.75 -2.25
C ILE A 51 -9.61 -10.59 -1.30
N THR A 52 -8.43 -10.10 -0.91
CA THR A 52 -7.58 -10.75 0.10
C THR A 52 -7.87 -10.21 1.49
N SER A 53 -7.50 -10.99 2.51
CA SER A 53 -7.60 -10.60 3.92
C SER A 53 -6.27 -10.14 4.52
N GLY A 54 -5.16 -10.17 3.74
CA GLY A 54 -3.81 -9.92 4.19
C GLY A 54 -3.21 -11.03 5.06
N ARG A 55 -3.90 -12.17 5.19
CA ARG A 55 -3.46 -13.35 5.98
C ARG A 55 -3.05 -14.51 5.10
N GLU A 56 -3.12 -14.36 3.81
CA GLU A 56 -2.72 -15.28 2.76
C GLU A 56 -1.79 -14.59 1.77
N ASP A 57 -1.05 -15.39 1.02
CA ASP A 57 -0.22 -14.90 -0.06
C ASP A 57 -1.08 -14.56 -1.28
N PRO A 58 -1.19 -13.29 -1.69
CA PRO A 58 -2.03 -12.89 -2.82
C PRO A 58 -1.54 -13.40 -4.18
N HIS A 59 -0.28 -13.83 -4.31
CA HIS A 59 0.23 -14.42 -5.56
C HIS A 59 -0.51 -15.72 -5.92
N PHE A 60 -0.96 -16.48 -4.90
CA PHE A 60 -1.52 -17.81 -5.06
C PHE A 60 -3.01 -17.89 -4.71
N LEU A 61 -3.71 -16.76 -4.78
CA LEU A 61 -5.15 -16.75 -4.52
C LEU A 61 -5.91 -17.53 -5.61
N GLN A 62 -6.94 -18.24 -5.18
CA GLN A 62 -7.87 -18.91 -6.11
C GLN A 62 -9.07 -18.02 -6.41
N ALA A 63 -9.41 -17.87 -7.69
CA ALA A 63 -10.62 -17.20 -8.11
C ALA A 63 -11.87 -17.94 -7.56
N ARG A 64 -12.70 -17.23 -6.78
CA ARG A 64 -13.92 -17.79 -6.16
C ARG A 64 -15.15 -17.12 -6.76
N PRO A 65 -16.31 -17.83 -6.89
CA PRO A 65 -17.54 -17.23 -7.39
C PRO A 65 -17.97 -15.97 -6.63
N THR A 66 -17.73 -15.91 -5.31
CA THR A 66 -18.04 -14.75 -4.47
C THR A 66 -17.24 -13.51 -4.90
N PHE A 67 -16.00 -13.68 -5.33
CA PHE A 67 -15.15 -12.58 -5.84
C PHE A 67 -15.65 -12.06 -7.19
N THR A 68 -16.12 -12.96 -8.06
CA THR A 68 -16.77 -12.58 -9.34
C THR A 68 -18.03 -11.75 -9.10
N VAL A 69 -18.83 -12.08 -8.07
CA VAL A 69 -19.99 -11.29 -7.67
C VAL A 69 -19.55 -9.90 -7.18
N MET A 70 -18.47 -9.83 -6.38
CA MET A 70 -17.93 -8.54 -5.93
C MET A 70 -17.48 -7.68 -7.11
N ALA A 71 -16.77 -8.28 -8.08
CA ALA A 71 -16.31 -7.59 -9.29
C ALA A 71 -17.49 -7.11 -10.16
N ARG A 72 -18.56 -7.91 -10.30
CA ARG A 72 -19.76 -7.53 -11.05
C ARG A 72 -20.43 -6.27 -10.49
N ASP A 73 -20.46 -6.14 -9.17
CA ASP A 73 -21.15 -5.05 -8.49
C ASP A 73 -20.24 -3.83 -8.24
N ALA A 74 -18.94 -3.90 -8.63
CA ALA A 74 -18.00 -2.83 -8.39
C ALA A 74 -18.22 -1.62 -9.32
N ASP A 75 -18.11 -0.44 -8.76
CA ASP A 75 -18.00 0.83 -9.50
C ASP A 75 -16.51 1.20 -9.71
N LEU A 76 -15.65 0.79 -8.76
CA LEU A 76 -14.20 0.94 -8.81
C LEU A 76 -13.53 -0.36 -8.36
N TRP A 77 -12.66 -0.89 -9.19
CA TRP A 77 -11.74 -1.99 -8.92
C TRP A 77 -10.33 -1.44 -8.75
N ILE A 78 -9.69 -1.72 -7.61
CA ILE A 78 -8.34 -1.24 -7.28
C ILE A 78 -7.44 -2.45 -7.13
N ARG A 79 -6.37 -2.51 -7.94
CA ARG A 79 -5.39 -3.59 -7.88
C ARG A 79 -4.00 -3.07 -7.54
N MET A 80 -3.14 -3.95 -7.00
CA MET A 80 -1.71 -3.68 -6.86
C MET A 80 -1.04 -3.55 -8.23
N GLY A 81 -1.39 -4.41 -9.17
CA GLY A 81 -0.69 -4.48 -10.45
C GLY A 81 0.68 -5.14 -10.34
N MET A 82 1.56 -4.83 -11.30
CA MET A 82 2.92 -5.40 -11.35
C MET A 82 2.90 -6.93 -11.26
N ASP A 83 1.92 -7.57 -11.91
CA ASP A 83 1.72 -9.02 -11.99
C ASP A 83 1.36 -9.72 -10.66
N LEU A 84 1.07 -9.00 -9.57
CA LEU A 84 0.67 -9.63 -8.30
C LEU A 84 -0.57 -10.51 -8.46
N GLU A 85 -1.58 -9.99 -9.15
CA GLU A 85 -2.89 -10.63 -9.31
C GLU A 85 -3.06 -11.44 -10.59
N VAL A 86 -2.00 -11.60 -11.37
CA VAL A 86 -2.07 -12.15 -12.73
C VAL A 86 -2.65 -13.56 -12.80
N GLY A 87 -2.51 -14.36 -11.73
CA GLY A 87 -3.02 -15.74 -11.67
C GLY A 87 -4.53 -15.84 -11.49
N TRP A 88 -5.22 -14.78 -11.08
CA TRP A 88 -6.63 -14.86 -10.69
C TRP A 88 -7.49 -13.65 -11.08
N GLU A 89 -6.95 -12.43 -11.11
CA GLU A 89 -7.71 -11.22 -11.44
C GLU A 89 -8.36 -11.26 -12.84
N PRO A 90 -7.65 -11.67 -13.92
CA PRO A 90 -8.25 -11.68 -15.26
C PRO A 90 -9.52 -12.52 -15.32
N LEU A 91 -9.54 -13.65 -14.61
CA LEU A 91 -10.71 -14.53 -14.54
C LEU A 91 -11.89 -13.85 -13.84
N LEU A 92 -11.63 -13.06 -12.80
CA LEU A 92 -12.68 -12.33 -12.06
C LEU A 92 -13.24 -11.19 -12.91
N ILE A 93 -12.39 -10.40 -13.54
CA ILE A 93 -12.79 -9.27 -14.39
C ILE A 93 -13.63 -9.76 -15.56
N GLU A 94 -13.17 -10.78 -16.28
CA GLU A 94 -13.90 -11.37 -17.41
C GLU A 94 -15.21 -12.00 -16.94
N GLY A 95 -15.17 -12.85 -15.92
CA GLY A 95 -16.35 -13.55 -15.38
C GLY A 95 -17.40 -12.61 -14.79
N SER A 96 -17.01 -11.42 -14.33
CA SER A 96 -17.92 -10.42 -13.79
C SER A 96 -18.85 -9.80 -14.82
N ARG A 97 -18.43 -9.76 -16.10
CA ARG A 97 -19.10 -9.07 -17.21
C ARG A 97 -19.35 -7.59 -16.94
N ASN A 98 -18.62 -6.98 -16.00
CA ASN A 98 -18.73 -5.58 -15.67
C ASN A 98 -17.80 -4.74 -16.56
N ALA A 99 -18.35 -4.09 -17.56
CA ALA A 99 -17.58 -3.27 -18.50
C ALA A 99 -16.85 -2.10 -17.81
N ARG A 100 -17.40 -1.58 -16.70
CA ARG A 100 -16.84 -0.40 -16.00
C ARG A 100 -15.45 -0.62 -15.41
N ILE A 101 -15.13 -1.86 -14.99
CA ILE A 101 -13.88 -2.21 -14.31
C ILE A 101 -12.87 -2.93 -15.22
N ARG A 102 -13.09 -2.93 -16.53
CA ARG A 102 -12.12 -3.47 -17.49
C ARG A 102 -10.87 -2.61 -17.52
N VAL A 103 -9.74 -3.21 -17.82
CA VAL A 103 -8.47 -2.50 -17.99
C VAL A 103 -8.65 -1.36 -19.00
N GLY A 104 -8.22 -0.15 -18.62
CA GLY A 104 -8.37 1.07 -19.41
C GLY A 104 -9.64 1.88 -19.12
N GLU A 105 -10.61 1.31 -18.43
CA GLU A 105 -11.84 2.03 -18.06
C GLU A 105 -11.66 2.86 -16.78
N PRO A 106 -12.45 3.93 -16.59
CA PRO A 106 -12.36 4.77 -15.38
C PRO A 106 -12.57 4.02 -14.08
N GLY A 107 -13.36 2.94 -14.08
CA GLY A 107 -13.58 2.09 -12.91
C GLY A 107 -12.47 1.08 -12.65
N HIS A 108 -11.39 1.06 -13.43
CA HIS A 108 -10.20 0.24 -13.18
C HIS A 108 -9.03 1.12 -12.73
N PHE A 109 -8.48 0.82 -11.56
CA PHE A 109 -7.35 1.55 -10.98
C PHE A 109 -6.18 0.61 -10.71
N ASP A 110 -5.06 0.84 -11.36
CA ASP A 110 -3.80 0.11 -11.16
C ASP A 110 -2.87 0.94 -10.28
N GLY A 111 -2.65 0.51 -9.03
CA GLY A 111 -1.80 1.21 -8.09
C GLY A 111 -0.34 1.25 -8.54
N GLY A 112 0.15 0.19 -9.18
CA GLY A 112 1.52 0.10 -9.69
C GLY A 112 1.87 1.17 -10.71
N ALA A 113 0.88 1.75 -11.39
CA ALA A 113 1.10 2.85 -12.35
C ALA A 113 1.50 4.17 -11.69
N PHE A 114 1.37 4.31 -10.36
CA PHE A 114 1.57 5.56 -9.63
C PHE A 114 2.74 5.53 -8.65
N ILE A 115 3.51 4.44 -8.58
CA ILE A 115 4.66 4.36 -7.68
C ILE A 115 5.82 5.23 -8.16
N ALA A 116 6.65 5.68 -7.23
CA ALA A 116 7.78 6.57 -7.52
C ALA A 116 8.87 5.88 -8.35
N HIS A 117 9.23 4.67 -7.93
CA HIS A 117 10.27 3.84 -8.56
C HIS A 117 9.92 2.37 -8.42
N ALA A 118 9.95 1.64 -9.53
CA ALA A 118 9.87 0.17 -9.49
C ALA A 118 11.23 -0.40 -9.06
N LEU A 119 11.22 -1.21 -8.01
CA LEU A 119 12.41 -1.91 -7.53
C LEU A 119 12.43 -3.35 -8.06
N GLU A 120 13.63 -3.94 -8.14
CA GLU A 120 13.82 -5.32 -8.59
C GLU A 120 13.17 -5.61 -9.96
N VAL A 121 13.27 -4.66 -10.89
CA VAL A 121 12.85 -4.91 -12.28
C VAL A 121 13.81 -5.96 -12.85
N PRO A 122 13.31 -7.13 -13.25
CA PRO A 122 14.18 -8.20 -13.74
C PRO A 122 14.76 -7.87 -15.11
N ASP A 123 15.86 -8.52 -15.46
CA ASP A 123 16.40 -8.45 -16.81
C ASP A 123 15.41 -9.00 -17.85
N ALA A 124 15.50 -8.52 -19.08
CA ALA A 124 14.59 -8.92 -20.17
C ALA A 124 14.59 -10.43 -20.49
N THR A 125 15.59 -11.17 -19.99
CA THR A 125 15.72 -12.63 -20.14
C THR A 125 15.02 -13.40 -19.02
N ALA A 126 14.57 -12.74 -17.96
CA ALA A 126 13.90 -13.40 -16.86
C ALA A 126 12.51 -13.92 -17.29
N THR A 127 12.23 -15.16 -16.94
CA THR A 127 10.97 -15.82 -17.26
C THR A 127 10.28 -16.34 -15.99
N ARG A 128 8.98 -16.56 -16.03
CA ARG A 128 8.22 -17.16 -14.91
C ARG A 128 8.67 -18.58 -14.54
N ALA A 129 9.39 -19.28 -15.42
CA ALA A 129 10.02 -20.55 -15.08
C ALA A 129 11.13 -20.41 -14.01
N MET A 130 11.60 -19.19 -13.75
CA MET A 130 12.58 -18.86 -12.71
C MET A 130 11.92 -18.53 -11.34
N GLY A 131 10.66 -18.84 -11.17
CA GLY A 131 9.86 -18.53 -9.98
C GLY A 131 8.81 -17.46 -10.25
N ASP A 132 8.28 -16.84 -9.20
CA ASP A 132 7.32 -15.74 -9.33
C ASP A 132 8.05 -14.44 -9.72
N VAL A 133 8.34 -14.33 -11.02
CA VAL A 133 9.04 -13.19 -11.62
C VAL A 133 8.01 -12.15 -12.08
N HIS A 134 8.13 -10.94 -11.56
CA HIS A 134 7.28 -9.79 -11.90
C HIS A 134 8.00 -8.91 -12.93
N ALA A 135 7.52 -8.91 -14.17
CA ALA A 135 8.17 -8.19 -15.27
C ALA A 135 8.24 -6.67 -15.05
N ALA A 136 7.26 -6.10 -14.36
CA ALA A 136 7.22 -4.67 -14.02
C ALA A 136 7.98 -4.32 -12.74
N GLY A 137 8.60 -5.29 -12.05
CA GLY A 137 9.29 -5.12 -10.78
C GLY A 137 8.49 -5.64 -9.59
N ASN A 138 9.07 -5.51 -8.40
CA ASN A 138 8.50 -6.04 -7.15
C ASN A 138 7.16 -5.38 -6.79
N PRO A 139 6.06 -6.15 -6.58
CA PRO A 139 4.73 -5.60 -6.34
C PRO A 139 4.48 -5.15 -4.88
N HIS A 140 5.40 -5.39 -3.93
CA HIS A 140 5.19 -5.08 -2.50
C HIS A 140 5.46 -3.60 -2.15
N TYR A 141 5.14 -2.70 -3.05
CA TYR A 141 5.51 -1.29 -3.01
C TYR A 141 4.78 -0.48 -1.93
N MET A 142 3.66 -0.97 -1.37
CA MET A 142 2.92 -0.27 -0.31
C MET A 142 3.67 -0.19 1.02
N LEU A 143 4.75 -0.97 1.19
CA LEU A 143 5.69 -0.87 2.31
C LEU A 143 6.61 0.36 2.25
N ASP A 144 6.55 1.15 1.17
CA ASP A 144 7.12 2.49 1.10
C ASP A 144 6.02 3.56 1.25
N PRO A 145 6.01 4.36 2.34
CA PRO A 145 5.01 5.41 2.53
C PRO A 145 4.95 6.46 1.42
N LEU A 146 6.04 6.66 0.66
CA LEU A 146 6.03 7.54 -0.51
C LEU A 146 5.07 7.02 -1.59
N ASN A 147 5.07 5.70 -1.84
CA ASN A 147 4.15 5.10 -2.81
C ASN A 147 2.70 5.21 -2.34
N ALA A 148 2.44 4.97 -1.04
CA ALA A 148 1.10 5.17 -0.48
C ALA A 148 0.60 6.61 -0.65
N ARG A 149 1.50 7.61 -0.46
CA ARG A 149 1.21 9.03 -0.71
C ARG A 149 0.79 9.27 -2.15
N GLN A 150 1.54 8.75 -3.12
CA GLN A 150 1.27 8.97 -4.54
C GLN A 150 -0.02 8.28 -5.00
N ILE A 151 -0.24 7.05 -4.54
CA ILE A 151 -1.45 6.29 -4.82
C ILE A 151 -2.67 6.98 -4.21
N ALA A 152 -2.59 7.49 -2.99
CA ALA A 152 -3.66 8.24 -2.35
C ALA A 152 -4.08 9.48 -3.16
N ILE A 153 -3.10 10.23 -3.69
CA ILE A 153 -3.35 11.40 -4.56
C ILE A 153 -4.05 10.98 -5.85
N ALA A 154 -3.55 9.94 -6.51
CA ALA A 154 -4.14 9.42 -7.74
C ALA A 154 -5.55 8.83 -7.52
N LEU A 155 -5.76 8.15 -6.40
CA LEU A 155 -7.04 7.56 -6.03
C LEU A 155 -8.10 8.64 -5.72
N ALA A 156 -7.73 9.72 -5.03
CA ALA A 156 -8.62 10.86 -4.83
C ALA A 156 -9.05 11.49 -6.16
N ALA A 157 -8.13 11.66 -7.10
CA ALA A 157 -8.44 12.15 -8.44
C ALA A 157 -9.41 11.19 -9.18
N ARG A 158 -9.22 9.87 -9.03
CA ARG A 158 -10.10 8.87 -9.63
C ARG A 158 -11.50 8.90 -9.01
N LEU A 159 -11.62 9.01 -7.69
CA LEU A 159 -12.91 9.13 -7.00
C LEU A 159 -13.65 10.39 -7.43
N LYS A 160 -12.96 11.52 -7.59
CA LYS A 160 -13.56 12.75 -8.14
C LYS A 160 -14.07 12.59 -9.56
N THR A 161 -13.42 11.79 -10.38
CA THR A 161 -13.88 11.49 -11.75
C THR A 161 -15.17 10.65 -11.73
N LEU A 162 -15.26 9.67 -10.83
CA LEU A 162 -16.41 8.75 -10.74
C LEU A 162 -17.60 9.36 -10.00
N ASP A 163 -17.35 10.31 -9.10
CA ASP A 163 -18.35 10.93 -8.23
C ASP A 163 -18.03 12.41 -8.01
N ALA A 164 -18.18 13.20 -9.07
CA ALA A 164 -17.86 14.63 -9.08
C ALA A 164 -18.69 15.45 -8.09
N ALA A 165 -19.88 14.98 -7.74
CA ALA A 165 -20.74 15.66 -6.77
C ALA A 165 -20.12 15.74 -5.36
N ASN A 166 -19.23 14.80 -5.02
CA ASN A 166 -18.57 14.71 -3.72
C ASN A 166 -17.06 15.08 -3.79
N ALA A 167 -16.61 15.77 -4.86
CA ALA A 167 -15.23 16.11 -5.09
C ALA A 167 -14.56 16.83 -3.90
N ALA A 168 -15.25 17.80 -3.29
CA ALA A 168 -14.74 18.54 -2.12
C ALA A 168 -14.44 17.63 -0.92
N HIS A 169 -15.31 16.63 -0.68
CA HIS A 169 -15.08 15.64 0.38
C HIS A 169 -13.79 14.84 0.14
N TYR A 170 -13.56 14.40 -1.11
CA TYR A 170 -12.36 13.64 -1.44
C TYR A 170 -11.09 14.48 -1.32
N ASP A 171 -11.14 15.78 -1.65
CA ASP A 171 -10.02 16.71 -1.45
C ASP A 171 -9.70 16.93 0.04
N ASP A 172 -10.73 17.15 0.87
CA ASP A 172 -10.57 17.33 2.32
C ASP A 172 -10.03 16.06 2.99
N SER A 173 -10.57 14.90 2.62
CA SER A 173 -10.12 13.60 3.15
C SER A 173 -8.69 13.29 2.73
N LEU A 174 -8.32 13.55 1.47
CA LEU A 174 -6.95 13.41 1.00
C LEU A 174 -6.00 14.31 1.81
N LYS A 175 -6.35 15.56 2.00
CA LYS A 175 -5.54 16.50 2.81
C LYS A 175 -5.32 15.98 4.23
N ALA A 176 -6.38 15.46 4.87
CA ALA A 176 -6.28 14.89 6.20
C ALA A 176 -5.39 13.63 6.24
N PHE A 177 -5.55 12.74 5.25
CA PHE A 177 -4.71 11.54 5.10
C PHE A 177 -3.24 11.90 4.92
N LEU A 178 -2.92 12.84 4.02
CA LEU A 178 -1.55 13.27 3.75
C LEU A 178 -0.92 13.91 5.00
N ALA A 179 -1.63 14.79 5.70
CA ALA A 179 -1.12 15.42 6.92
C ALA A 179 -0.82 14.38 8.02
N ARG A 180 -1.63 13.33 8.13
CA ARG A 180 -1.36 12.21 9.04
C ARG A 180 -0.14 11.40 8.60
N LEU A 181 -0.02 11.12 7.30
CA LEU A 181 1.11 10.38 6.74
C LEU A 181 2.43 11.11 6.93
N ASP A 182 2.44 12.43 6.73
CA ASP A 182 3.62 13.28 6.94
C ASP A 182 4.13 13.18 8.38
N LYS A 183 3.23 13.28 9.35
CA LYS A 183 3.56 13.14 10.77
C LYS A 183 3.97 11.72 11.14
N ALA A 184 3.29 10.71 10.62
CA ALA A 184 3.62 9.32 10.86
C ALA A 184 5.01 8.97 10.32
N MET A 185 5.35 9.47 9.12
CA MET A 185 6.63 9.20 8.48
C MET A 185 7.79 9.92 9.16
N PHE A 186 7.69 11.25 9.34
CA PHE A 186 8.81 12.11 9.70
C PHE A 186 8.79 12.63 11.14
N GLY A 187 7.64 12.57 11.81
CA GLY A 187 7.38 13.22 13.10
C GLY A 187 7.03 14.70 12.97
N GLU A 188 6.23 15.18 13.91
CA GLU A 188 5.70 16.58 13.92
C GLU A 188 6.82 17.63 13.87
N ALA A 189 7.87 17.46 14.70
CA ALA A 189 8.96 18.44 14.82
C ALA A 189 9.72 18.62 13.50
N LEU A 190 9.98 17.52 12.77
CA LEU A 190 10.70 17.59 11.51
C LEU A 190 9.84 18.22 10.42
N VAL A 191 8.55 17.85 10.36
CA VAL A 191 7.57 18.43 9.42
C VAL A 191 7.48 19.96 9.58
N GLN A 192 7.38 20.43 10.84
CA GLN A 192 7.33 21.87 11.13
C GLN A 192 8.64 22.58 10.76
N LYS A 193 9.78 21.94 10.98
CA LYS A 193 11.11 22.54 10.75
C LYS A 193 11.46 22.68 9.28
N LEU A 194 11.17 21.67 8.45
CA LEU A 194 11.63 21.60 7.06
C LEU A 194 10.52 21.72 6.00
N GLY A 195 9.28 21.53 6.40
CA GLY A 195 8.14 21.49 5.50
C GLY A 195 8.01 20.17 4.73
N VAL A 196 6.76 19.78 4.46
CA VAL A 196 6.43 18.47 3.89
C VAL A 196 6.97 18.25 2.48
N GLU A 197 6.93 19.27 1.62
CA GLU A 197 7.36 19.14 0.23
C GLU A 197 8.87 18.92 0.12
N ASN A 198 9.68 19.61 0.92
CA ASN A 198 11.13 19.42 0.97
C ASN A 198 11.47 17.99 1.43
N LEU A 199 10.75 17.48 2.44
CA LEU A 199 10.98 16.14 3.00
C LEU A 199 10.65 15.06 1.99
N TRP A 200 9.49 15.12 1.33
CA TRP A 200 9.10 14.11 0.34
C TRP A 200 9.93 14.18 -0.94
N THR A 201 10.32 15.38 -1.37
CA THR A 201 11.24 15.55 -2.50
C THR A 201 12.59 14.90 -2.20
N ALA A 202 13.18 15.21 -1.07
CA ALA A 202 14.45 14.61 -0.65
C ALA A 202 14.33 13.08 -0.43
N ALA A 203 13.19 12.60 0.10
CA ALA A 203 12.93 11.19 0.26
C ALA A 203 12.79 10.46 -1.09
N LYS A 204 12.19 11.11 -2.10
CA LYS A 204 12.06 10.59 -3.46
C LYS A 204 13.43 10.54 -4.17
N GLU A 205 14.24 11.56 -3.99
CA GLU A 205 15.55 11.69 -4.63
C GLU A 205 16.67 10.93 -3.90
N GLY A 206 16.40 10.32 -2.73
CA GLY A 206 17.40 9.66 -1.91
C GLY A 206 18.40 10.62 -1.23
N THR A 207 18.06 11.92 -1.14
CA THR A 207 18.92 12.98 -0.59
C THR A 207 18.54 13.39 0.82
N LEU A 208 17.62 12.67 1.47
CA LEU A 208 17.07 13.05 2.77
C LEU A 208 18.13 13.17 3.86
N ASP A 209 19.12 12.27 3.89
CA ASP A 209 20.21 12.33 4.87
C ASP A 209 21.06 13.60 4.72
N SER A 210 21.38 13.97 3.48
CA SER A 210 22.11 15.21 3.19
C SER A 210 21.29 16.44 3.61
N LEU A 211 20.01 16.47 3.27
CA LEU A 211 19.10 17.53 3.71
C LEU A 211 19.06 17.68 5.24
N LEU A 212 18.95 16.56 5.98
CA LEU A 212 18.93 16.56 7.43
C LEU A 212 20.24 17.08 8.04
N ALA A 213 21.37 16.68 7.48
CA ALA A 213 22.69 17.15 7.91
C ALA A 213 22.86 18.64 7.64
N ASP A 214 22.60 19.10 6.42
CA ASP A 214 22.77 20.50 5.99
C ASP A 214 21.89 21.48 6.79
N LYS A 215 20.71 21.02 7.20
CA LYS A 215 19.76 21.83 8.01
C LYS A 215 19.91 21.64 9.51
N GLY A 216 20.85 20.83 9.98
CA GLY A 216 21.00 20.52 11.40
C GLY A 216 19.72 19.95 12.00
N ALA A 217 19.02 19.09 11.24
CA ALA A 217 17.69 18.59 11.59
C ALA A 217 17.65 17.12 12.03
N SER A 218 18.80 16.44 12.05
CA SER A 218 18.87 15.00 12.38
C SER A 218 18.27 14.65 13.75
N ALA A 219 18.42 15.52 14.75
CA ALA A 219 17.83 15.34 16.07
C ALA A 219 16.28 15.54 16.10
N SER A 220 15.70 16.08 15.03
CA SER A 220 14.26 16.34 14.92
C SER A 220 13.51 15.19 14.21
N VAL A 221 14.24 14.17 13.77
CA VAL A 221 13.65 13.00 13.09
C VAL A 221 12.81 12.20 14.07
N GLY A 222 11.54 12.02 13.74
CA GLY A 222 10.57 11.26 14.53
C GLY A 222 9.77 10.29 13.64
N GLY A 223 8.60 9.90 14.12
CA GLY A 223 7.72 8.98 13.40
C GLY A 223 8.38 7.65 13.07
N TRP A 224 7.96 7.03 11.98
CA TRP A 224 8.52 5.74 11.53
C TRP A 224 10.01 5.84 11.22
N MET A 225 10.47 6.94 10.63
CA MET A 225 11.90 7.15 10.37
C MET A 225 12.74 7.16 11.66
N GLY A 226 12.28 7.87 12.68
CA GLY A 226 12.95 7.89 13.98
C GLY A 226 13.00 6.52 14.64
N SER A 227 11.87 5.79 14.63
CA SER A 227 11.76 4.44 15.18
C SER A 227 12.66 3.43 14.44
N MET A 228 12.86 3.60 13.12
CA MET A 228 13.68 2.71 12.30
C MET A 228 15.16 3.11 12.24
N ALA A 229 15.54 4.26 12.77
CA ALA A 229 16.89 4.83 12.65
C ALA A 229 18.01 3.88 13.12
N ALA A 230 17.77 3.10 14.21
CA ALA A 230 18.74 2.14 14.73
C ALA A 230 19.05 0.99 13.76
N PHE A 231 18.18 0.72 12.78
CA PHE A 231 18.36 -0.35 11.80
C PHE A 231 19.04 0.11 10.51
N LYS A 232 19.26 1.40 10.32
CA LYS A 232 19.94 1.92 9.14
C LYS A 232 21.32 1.25 8.97
N GLY A 233 21.56 0.67 7.79
CA GLY A 233 22.77 -0.09 7.46
C GLY A 233 22.86 -1.48 8.11
N LYS A 234 21.92 -1.87 9.00
CA LYS A 234 21.95 -3.18 9.66
C LYS A 234 21.52 -4.29 8.72
N PRO A 235 22.15 -5.48 8.82
CA PRO A 235 21.76 -6.65 8.06
C PRO A 235 20.48 -7.28 8.64
N VAL A 236 19.54 -7.62 7.75
CA VAL A 236 18.27 -8.28 8.06
C VAL A 236 18.10 -9.46 7.09
N ILE A 237 17.56 -10.55 7.56
CA ILE A 237 17.12 -11.67 6.71
C ILE A 237 15.61 -11.61 6.60
N THR A 238 15.06 -11.89 5.43
CA THR A 238 13.62 -11.93 5.19
C THR A 238 13.20 -13.32 4.72
N PHE A 239 11.92 -13.67 4.88
CA PHE A 239 11.46 -14.93 4.32
C PHE A 239 11.33 -14.82 2.80
N HIS A 240 10.55 -13.89 2.32
CA HIS A 240 10.28 -13.58 0.92
C HIS A 240 10.83 -12.18 0.56
N LYS A 241 10.71 -11.80 -0.70
CA LYS A 241 11.11 -10.48 -1.25
C LYS A 241 10.15 -9.33 -0.90
N SER A 242 9.20 -9.55 0.01
CA SER A 242 8.17 -8.56 0.36
C SER A 242 8.75 -7.23 0.89
N TRP A 243 9.92 -7.27 1.51
CA TRP A 243 10.45 -6.18 2.33
C TRP A 243 11.39 -5.21 1.61
N THR A 244 11.57 -5.37 0.30
CA THR A 244 12.54 -4.61 -0.50
C THR A 244 12.26 -3.10 -0.46
N TYR A 245 11.00 -2.68 -0.60
CA TYR A 245 10.64 -1.26 -0.52
C TYR A 245 10.81 -0.67 0.88
N LEU A 246 10.51 -1.45 1.92
CA LEU A 246 10.78 -1.03 3.30
C LEU A 246 12.28 -0.85 3.54
N ALA A 247 13.09 -1.81 3.08
CA ALA A 247 14.55 -1.74 3.18
C ALA A 247 15.11 -0.51 2.44
N HIS A 248 14.63 -0.28 1.22
CA HIS A 248 15.01 0.90 0.45
C HIS A 248 14.65 2.21 1.18
N ARG A 249 13.44 2.30 1.76
CA ARG A 249 12.97 3.53 2.43
C ARG A 249 13.66 3.80 3.75
N PHE A 250 13.91 2.79 4.57
CA PHE A 250 14.46 2.95 5.91
C PHE A 250 15.95 2.59 6.03
N GLY A 251 16.57 2.15 4.93
CA GLY A 251 18.00 2.01 4.81
C GLY A 251 18.61 0.78 5.50
N PHE A 252 17.85 -0.24 5.89
CA PHE A 252 18.44 -1.51 6.31
C PHE A 252 18.81 -2.38 5.11
N ARG A 253 19.69 -3.38 5.30
CA ARG A 253 20.17 -4.23 4.20
C ARG A 253 19.59 -5.64 4.29
N ILE A 254 18.86 -6.08 3.27
CA ILE A 254 18.46 -7.47 3.14
C ILE A 254 19.68 -8.25 2.63
N VAL A 255 20.20 -9.15 3.46
CA VAL A 255 21.44 -9.88 3.16
C VAL A 255 21.20 -11.32 2.72
N ALA A 256 20.01 -11.86 2.96
CA ALA A 256 19.54 -13.14 2.43
C ALA A 256 18.01 -13.23 2.53
N GLN A 257 17.42 -14.08 1.69
CA GLN A 257 16.04 -14.54 1.82
C GLN A 257 16.04 -16.04 2.18
N LEU A 258 15.06 -16.45 3.01
CA LEU A 258 14.87 -17.88 3.34
C LEU A 258 14.33 -18.64 2.13
N GLU A 259 13.45 -18.03 1.37
CA GLU A 259 12.96 -18.54 0.10
C GLU A 259 13.96 -18.19 -1.02
N PRO A 260 14.56 -19.19 -1.68
CA PRO A 260 15.61 -18.92 -2.68
C PRO A 260 15.10 -18.27 -3.95
N LEU A 261 13.88 -18.63 -4.32
CA LEU A 261 13.09 -18.06 -5.42
C LEU A 261 11.65 -17.99 -4.98
N PRO A 262 10.87 -16.96 -5.34
CA PRO A 262 9.47 -16.84 -4.95
C PRO A 262 8.66 -18.09 -5.29
N GLY A 263 7.93 -18.64 -4.28
CA GLY A 263 7.14 -19.85 -4.41
C GLY A 263 7.94 -21.17 -4.35
N VAL A 264 9.27 -21.12 -4.19
CA VAL A 264 10.14 -22.31 -4.12
C VAL A 264 10.60 -22.58 -2.68
N PRO A 265 10.20 -23.69 -2.05
CA PRO A 265 10.63 -24.03 -0.70
C PRO A 265 12.18 -24.11 -0.59
N PRO A 266 12.77 -23.62 0.51
CA PRO A 266 14.20 -23.64 0.68
C PRO A 266 14.75 -25.06 0.84
N SER A 267 15.85 -25.36 0.13
CA SER A 267 16.60 -26.61 0.31
C SER A 267 17.46 -26.57 1.59
N PRO A 268 17.83 -27.71 2.17
CA PRO A 268 18.75 -27.77 3.30
C PRO A 268 20.09 -27.06 3.03
N ALA A 269 20.63 -27.19 1.81
CA ALA A 269 21.88 -26.55 1.41
C ALA A 269 21.72 -25.01 1.33
N HIS A 270 20.59 -24.51 0.87
CA HIS A 270 20.30 -23.08 0.88
C HIS A 270 20.22 -22.55 2.31
N LEU A 271 19.46 -23.21 3.21
CA LEU A 271 19.34 -22.80 4.60
C LEU A 271 20.68 -22.81 5.34
N ALA A 272 21.56 -23.79 5.06
CA ALA A 272 22.91 -23.80 5.63
C ALA A 272 23.71 -22.55 5.20
N ARG A 273 23.64 -22.14 3.93
CA ARG A 273 24.26 -20.87 3.47
C ARG A 273 23.69 -19.65 4.18
N VAL A 274 22.36 -19.59 4.35
CA VAL A 274 21.72 -18.47 5.05
C VAL A 274 22.16 -18.41 6.51
N VAL A 275 22.32 -19.54 7.20
CA VAL A 275 22.89 -19.60 8.56
C VAL A 275 24.32 -19.01 8.60
N GLU A 276 25.17 -19.39 7.66
CA GLU A 276 26.54 -18.84 7.59
C GLU A 276 26.55 -17.33 7.33
N ILE A 277 25.69 -16.83 6.45
CA ILE A 277 25.50 -15.38 6.23
C ILE A 277 25.04 -14.70 7.54
N ALA A 278 24.05 -15.30 8.23
CA ALA A 278 23.52 -14.77 9.48
C ALA A 278 24.61 -14.59 10.54
N LYS A 279 25.45 -15.61 10.71
CA LYS A 279 26.59 -15.60 11.64
C LYS A 279 27.66 -14.57 11.23
N ALA A 280 28.10 -14.64 9.95
CA ALA A 280 29.19 -13.81 9.44
C ALA A 280 28.85 -12.31 9.48
N GLN A 281 27.60 -11.95 9.24
CA GLN A 281 27.12 -10.56 9.27
C GLN A 281 26.48 -10.16 10.60
N ASN A 282 26.46 -11.04 11.61
CA ASN A 282 25.84 -10.78 12.90
C ASN A 282 24.39 -10.30 12.79
N VAL A 283 23.58 -10.99 11.97
CA VAL A 283 22.18 -10.66 11.74
C VAL A 283 21.38 -10.81 13.02
N LYS A 284 20.69 -9.76 13.45
CA LYS A 284 19.88 -9.78 14.67
C LYS A 284 18.40 -10.02 14.43
N LEU A 285 17.93 -9.79 13.21
CA LEU A 285 16.51 -9.82 12.87
C LEU A 285 16.25 -10.66 11.61
N VAL A 286 15.27 -11.56 11.72
CA VAL A 286 14.65 -12.27 10.61
C VAL A 286 13.19 -11.84 10.52
N LEU A 287 12.75 -11.31 9.40
CA LEU A 287 11.34 -10.99 9.13
C LEU A 287 10.67 -12.17 8.44
N LYS A 288 9.52 -12.56 8.95
CA LYS A 288 8.73 -13.66 8.40
C LYS A 288 7.24 -13.33 8.44
N GLU A 289 6.56 -13.55 7.35
CA GLU A 289 5.11 -13.43 7.26
C GLU A 289 4.41 -14.62 7.95
N PRO A 290 3.21 -14.42 8.57
CA PRO A 290 2.51 -15.48 9.29
C PRO A 290 2.17 -16.70 8.45
N PHE A 291 1.87 -16.49 7.16
CA PHE A 291 1.44 -17.54 6.23
C PHE A 291 2.58 -18.41 5.68
N TYR A 292 3.84 -18.02 5.86
CA TYR A 292 4.98 -18.87 5.51
C TYR A 292 5.34 -19.85 6.64
N PRO A 293 5.96 -20.99 6.33
CA PRO A 293 6.31 -22.01 7.32
C PRO A 293 7.34 -21.48 8.33
N ALA A 294 7.18 -21.84 9.62
CA ALA A 294 8.06 -21.38 10.68
C ALA A 294 9.45 -22.03 10.67
N ARG A 295 9.55 -23.29 10.23
CA ARG A 295 10.78 -24.10 10.36
C ARG A 295 12.05 -23.46 9.81
N PRO A 296 12.07 -22.84 8.60
CA PRO A 296 13.26 -22.18 8.09
C PRO A 296 13.74 -21.03 8.99
N ALA A 297 12.85 -20.16 9.45
CA ALA A 297 13.19 -19.04 10.31
C ALA A 297 13.68 -19.51 11.70
N THR A 298 13.00 -20.50 12.29
CA THR A 298 13.41 -21.12 13.56
C THR A 298 14.81 -21.75 13.48
N LEU A 299 15.22 -22.27 12.30
CA LEU A 299 16.57 -22.78 12.11
C LEU A 299 17.61 -21.66 12.26
N ILE A 300 17.37 -20.50 11.64
CA ILE A 300 18.26 -19.33 11.74
C ILE A 300 18.33 -18.84 13.19
N GLU A 301 17.18 -18.72 13.85
CA GLU A 301 17.10 -18.35 15.26
C GLU A 301 17.97 -19.24 16.14
N LYS A 302 17.83 -20.57 16.04
CA LYS A 302 18.57 -21.55 16.83
C LYS A 302 20.06 -21.58 16.54
N GLN A 303 20.49 -21.41 15.28
CA GLN A 303 21.86 -21.60 14.87
C GLN A 303 22.69 -20.31 14.80
N ALA A 304 22.04 -19.16 14.57
CA ALA A 304 22.70 -17.86 14.47
C ALA A 304 22.33 -16.89 15.61
N GLY A 305 21.35 -17.21 16.44
CA GLY A 305 20.90 -16.34 17.54
C GLY A 305 20.12 -15.11 17.07
N SER A 306 19.61 -15.13 15.83
CA SER A 306 18.80 -14.06 15.29
C SER A 306 17.37 -14.16 15.82
N ARG A 307 16.77 -13.05 16.25
CA ARG A 307 15.35 -13.01 16.62
C ARG A 307 14.47 -13.13 15.39
N VAL A 308 13.42 -13.92 15.45
CA VAL A 308 12.39 -14.00 14.40
C VAL A 308 11.22 -13.07 14.76
N ALA A 309 10.94 -12.09 13.93
CA ALA A 309 9.74 -11.29 14.01
C ALA A 309 8.72 -11.80 12.98
N VAL A 310 7.54 -12.20 13.47
CA VAL A 310 6.42 -12.59 12.61
C VAL A 310 5.53 -11.38 12.41
N VAL A 311 5.48 -10.86 11.19
CA VAL A 311 4.74 -9.66 10.84
C VAL A 311 4.18 -9.76 9.42
N ASN A 312 2.98 -9.24 9.22
CA ASN A 312 2.35 -9.27 7.89
C ASN A 312 3.01 -8.25 6.94
N SER A 313 3.32 -8.69 5.73
CA SER A 313 3.73 -7.83 4.61
C SER A 313 2.56 -7.17 3.86
N TYR A 314 1.33 -7.45 4.29
CA TYR A 314 0.08 -6.84 3.83
C TYR A 314 -0.74 -6.39 5.03
N ALA A 315 -1.55 -5.35 4.88
CA ALA A 315 -2.52 -4.98 5.91
C ALA A 315 -3.57 -6.09 6.09
N THR A 316 -4.13 -6.19 7.29
CA THR A 316 -5.22 -7.15 7.61
C THR A 316 -6.54 -6.45 7.87
N ASP A 317 -6.57 -5.14 7.70
CA ASP A 317 -7.73 -4.28 7.91
C ASP A 317 -7.81 -3.25 6.79
N ALA A 318 -8.97 -3.13 6.17
CA ALA A 318 -9.26 -2.17 5.10
C ALA A 318 -10.03 -0.94 5.61
N SER A 319 -10.13 -0.73 6.93
CA SER A 319 -10.69 0.51 7.50
C SER A 319 -9.83 1.73 7.16
N ALA A 320 -10.33 2.92 7.38
CA ALA A 320 -9.59 4.17 7.13
C ALA A 320 -8.24 4.25 7.91
N ASP A 321 -8.13 3.54 9.02
CA ASP A 321 -6.92 3.47 9.84
C ASP A 321 -6.01 2.29 9.47
N GLY A 322 -6.47 1.36 8.64
CA GLY A 322 -5.83 0.07 8.37
C GLY A 322 -4.41 0.19 7.87
N TYR A 323 -4.12 1.13 6.96
CA TYR A 323 -2.78 1.38 6.47
C TYR A 323 -1.81 1.82 7.59
N PHE A 324 -2.25 2.75 8.43
CA PHE A 324 -1.42 3.25 9.53
C PHE A 324 -1.18 2.18 10.60
N ASN A 325 -2.23 1.48 11.01
CA ASN A 325 -2.14 0.39 11.99
C ASN A 325 -1.18 -0.71 11.51
N TRP A 326 -1.24 -1.03 10.21
CA TRP A 326 -0.33 -1.99 9.61
C TRP A 326 1.11 -1.49 9.62
N MET A 327 1.38 -0.28 9.13
CA MET A 327 2.74 0.30 9.14
C MET A 327 3.29 0.44 10.56
N ASP A 328 2.47 0.83 11.54
CA ASP A 328 2.85 0.85 12.94
C ASP A 328 3.27 -0.54 13.44
N SER A 329 2.53 -1.60 13.06
CA SER A 329 2.89 -2.98 13.41
C SER A 329 4.19 -3.45 12.76
N VAL A 330 4.42 -3.04 11.50
CA VAL A 330 5.67 -3.31 10.77
C VAL A 330 6.85 -2.63 11.46
N VAL A 331 6.74 -1.35 11.77
CA VAL A 331 7.80 -0.59 12.45
C VAL A 331 8.06 -1.14 13.85
N ALA A 332 7.02 -1.50 14.60
CA ALA A 332 7.13 -2.11 15.93
C ALA A 332 7.90 -3.45 15.91
N ALA A 333 7.85 -4.20 14.81
CA ALA A 333 8.61 -5.44 14.65
C ALA A 333 10.13 -5.22 14.70
N PHE A 334 10.60 -4.01 14.43
CA PHE A 334 12.00 -3.60 14.54
C PHE A 334 12.37 -3.05 15.93
N ALA A 335 11.41 -2.59 16.72
CA ALA A 335 11.69 -1.87 17.99
C ALA A 335 12.30 -2.74 19.10
N ASN A 336 12.20 -4.07 19.01
CA ASN A 336 12.78 -5.01 20.01
C ASN A 336 13.83 -5.89 19.31
N PRO A 337 15.08 -5.43 19.24
CA PRO A 337 16.19 -6.17 18.63
C PRO A 337 16.60 -7.43 19.41
#